data_f7afceda8b855b98c586fb7fd1df86d9
#
_entry.id   f7afceda8b855b98c586fb7fd1df86d9
#
_cell.length_a   1.000
_cell.length_b   1.000
_cell.length_c   1.000
_cell.angle_alpha   90.00
_cell.angle_beta   90.00
_cell.angle_gamma   90.00
#
_symmetry.space_group_name_H-M   'P 1'
#
loop_
_entity.id
_entity.type
_entity.pdbx_description
1 polymer ?
#
loop_
_entity_poly.entity_id
_entity_poly.type
_entity_poly.pdbx_seq_one_letter_code
_entity_poly.pdbx_strand_id
1 'polypeptide(L)'
;MEILEPRFPILHCTTIARACMKIYSSEVNILRRAFFGQRVCVTMDTWTSIQNLNYMIVTTHFINCDWTYQKNILSFCPIANPKGDTIGRMVESCLLKWGIDRLFRITTDNASSNDVTIDYVKKKQKKEIVPCWVVSSCMCVVVRIS
;
A
#
# COMPACT_ATOMS: atom_id res chain seq x y z
N MET A 1 -23.55 6.07 -40.41
CA MET A 1 -22.14 5.83 -40.08
C MET A 1 -21.58 7.14 -39.59
N GLU A 2 -21.65 7.39 -38.29
CA GLU A 2 -21.17 8.63 -37.66
C GLU A 2 -19.64 8.70 -37.80
N ILE A 3 -19.16 9.77 -38.43
CA ILE A 3 -17.74 10.03 -38.56
C ILE A 3 -17.25 10.47 -37.19
N LEU A 4 -16.61 9.55 -36.45
CA LEU A 4 -15.87 9.88 -35.24
C LEU A 4 -14.93 11.06 -35.50
N GLU A 5 -14.94 12.03 -34.60
CA GLU A 5 -14.13 13.25 -34.61
C GLU A 5 -12.70 12.97 -35.14
N PRO A 6 -12.29 13.55 -36.27
CA PRO A 6 -11.00 13.24 -36.91
C PRO A 6 -9.78 13.62 -36.07
N ARG A 7 -9.98 14.29 -34.92
CA ARG A 7 -8.92 14.68 -33.98
C ARG A 7 -8.57 13.58 -32.95
N PHE A 8 -9.28 12.46 -32.93
CA PHE A 8 -8.99 11.38 -32.00
C PHE A 8 -8.19 10.28 -32.73
N PRO A 9 -6.86 10.26 -32.60
CA PRO A 9 -6.06 9.20 -33.20
C PRO A 9 -6.29 7.89 -32.45
N ILE A 10 -6.67 6.84 -33.16
CA ILE A 10 -6.75 5.49 -32.57
C ILE A 10 -5.32 5.01 -32.37
N LEU A 11 -4.90 5.00 -31.09
CA LEU A 11 -3.57 4.53 -30.71
C LEU A 11 -3.56 3.01 -30.60
N HIS A 12 -2.48 2.40 -31.08
CA HIS A 12 -2.27 0.96 -30.93
C HIS A 12 -2.08 0.59 -29.45
N CYS A 13 -2.57 -0.59 -29.02
CA CYS A 13 -2.52 -1.05 -27.64
C CYS A 13 -1.10 -1.03 -27.03
N THR A 14 -0.07 -1.36 -27.81
CA THR A 14 1.34 -1.30 -27.38
C THR A 14 1.81 0.13 -27.10
N THR A 15 1.32 1.11 -27.83
CA THR A 15 1.63 2.53 -27.59
C THR A 15 1.02 3.00 -26.29
N ILE A 16 -0.25 2.64 -26.03
CA ILE A 16 -0.94 2.94 -24.78
C ILE A 16 -0.24 2.26 -23.61
N ALA A 17 0.07 0.97 -23.71
CA ALA A 17 0.77 0.23 -22.67
C ALA A 17 2.12 0.87 -22.31
N ARG A 18 2.89 1.28 -23.33
CA ARG A 18 4.18 1.97 -23.13
C ARG A 18 4.02 3.32 -22.43
N ALA A 19 3.00 4.09 -22.83
CA ALA A 19 2.69 5.37 -22.19
C ALA A 19 2.29 5.18 -20.72
N CYS A 20 1.43 4.20 -20.39
CA CYS A 20 1.08 3.86 -19.03
C CYS A 20 2.29 3.47 -18.19
N MET A 21 3.18 2.63 -18.72
CA MET A 21 4.40 2.22 -18.00
C MET A 21 5.36 3.39 -17.76
N LYS A 22 5.45 4.34 -18.71
CA LYS A 22 6.25 5.54 -18.52
C LYS A 22 5.70 6.42 -17.42
N ILE A 23 4.39 6.66 -17.40
CA ILE A 23 3.71 7.42 -16.33
C ILE A 23 3.92 6.71 -14.98
N TYR A 24 3.66 5.41 -14.91
CA TYR A 24 3.87 4.63 -13.70
C TYR A 24 5.30 4.77 -13.15
N SER A 25 6.31 4.62 -14.00
CA SER A 25 7.71 4.73 -13.58
C SER A 25 8.07 6.14 -13.07
N SER A 26 7.49 7.17 -13.67
CA SER A 26 7.66 8.56 -13.22
C SER A 26 7.02 8.76 -11.83
N GLU A 27 5.77 8.35 -11.66
CA GLU A 27 5.03 8.47 -10.40
C GLU A 27 5.67 7.69 -9.27
N VAL A 28 6.18 6.48 -9.53
CA VAL A 28 6.93 5.70 -8.53
C VAL A 28 8.12 6.49 -7.98
N ASN A 29 8.87 7.15 -8.85
CA ASN A 29 10.04 7.94 -8.44
C ASN A 29 9.64 9.19 -7.63
N ILE A 30 8.55 9.84 -8.00
CA ILE A 30 8.00 11.00 -7.28
C ILE A 30 7.58 10.58 -5.87
N LEU A 31 6.79 9.49 -5.76
CA LEU A 31 6.29 8.99 -4.47
C LEU A 31 7.42 8.50 -3.56
N ARG A 32 8.43 7.81 -4.09
CA ARG A 32 9.59 7.39 -3.29
C ARG A 32 10.32 8.57 -2.68
N ARG A 33 10.49 9.67 -3.43
CA ARG A 33 11.07 10.91 -2.90
C ARG A 33 10.18 11.55 -1.85
N ALA A 34 8.86 11.53 -2.05
CA ALA A 34 7.90 12.07 -1.10
C ALA A 34 7.88 11.29 0.22
N PHE A 35 8.16 9.98 0.23
CA PHE A 35 8.25 9.16 1.44
C PHE A 35 9.55 9.37 2.22
N PHE A 36 10.59 9.85 1.55
CA PHE A 36 11.90 9.98 2.18
C PHE A 36 11.86 10.89 3.43
N GLY A 37 12.23 10.33 4.58
CA GLY A 37 12.22 11.01 5.86
C GLY A 37 10.84 11.31 6.46
N GLN A 38 9.75 10.92 5.80
CA GLN A 38 8.38 11.13 6.29
C GLN A 38 7.91 10.00 7.21
N ARG A 39 7.03 10.36 8.15
CA ARG A 39 6.31 9.38 8.98
C ARG A 39 5.09 8.88 8.21
N VAL A 40 5.13 7.63 7.76
CA VAL A 40 4.09 7.06 6.91
C VAL A 40 3.21 6.12 7.73
N CYS A 41 1.89 6.34 7.68
CA CYS A 41 0.90 5.37 8.14
C CYS A 41 0.52 4.46 6.99
N VAL A 42 0.28 3.19 7.29
CA VAL A 42 -0.15 2.18 6.31
C VAL A 42 -1.47 1.58 6.76
N THR A 43 -2.43 1.52 5.86
CA THR A 43 -3.64 0.71 6.01
C THR A 43 -3.56 -0.47 5.06
N MET A 44 -3.95 -1.62 5.57
CA MET A 44 -4.04 -2.84 4.81
C MET A 44 -5.46 -3.40 4.91
N ASP A 45 -6.01 -3.81 3.79
CA ASP A 45 -7.30 -4.48 3.72
C ASP A 45 -7.19 -5.70 2.81
N THR A 46 -7.94 -6.76 3.16
CA THR A 46 -7.97 -8.03 2.42
C THR A 46 -9.40 -8.46 2.21
N TRP A 47 -9.74 -8.89 1.03
CA TRP A 47 -11.08 -9.40 0.73
C TRP A 47 -11.05 -10.57 -0.26
N THR A 48 -12.13 -11.30 -0.28
CA THR A 48 -12.35 -12.37 -1.25
C THR A 48 -13.40 -11.92 -2.27
N SER A 49 -13.07 -12.03 -3.55
CA SER A 49 -13.99 -11.73 -4.64
C SER A 49 -15.08 -12.81 -4.76
N ILE A 50 -16.13 -12.50 -5.53
CA ILE A 50 -17.20 -13.47 -5.88
C ILE A 50 -16.64 -14.73 -6.56
N GLN A 51 -15.49 -14.61 -7.21
CA GLN A 51 -14.78 -15.71 -7.89
C GLN A 51 -13.84 -16.49 -6.94
N ASN A 52 -13.96 -16.31 -5.63
CA ASN A 52 -13.07 -16.90 -4.61
C ASN A 52 -11.58 -16.57 -4.78
N LEU A 53 -11.27 -15.42 -5.37
CA LEU A 53 -9.91 -14.89 -5.43
C LEU A 53 -9.69 -13.92 -4.28
N ASN A 54 -8.63 -14.14 -3.52
CA ASN A 54 -8.24 -13.25 -2.43
C ASN A 54 -7.37 -12.11 -2.97
N TYR A 55 -7.63 -10.91 -2.51
CA TYR A 55 -6.89 -9.70 -2.86
C TYR A 55 -6.41 -8.98 -1.61
N MET A 56 -5.33 -8.25 -1.75
CA MET A 56 -4.81 -7.34 -0.74
C MET A 56 -4.56 -5.97 -1.36
N ILE A 57 -4.95 -4.93 -0.63
CA ILE A 57 -4.59 -3.55 -0.92
C ILE A 57 -3.72 -3.01 0.22
N VAL A 58 -2.68 -2.29 -0.14
CA VAL A 58 -1.82 -1.56 0.79
C VAL A 58 -1.90 -0.08 0.45
N THR A 59 -2.38 0.72 1.37
CA THR A 59 -2.56 2.16 1.21
C THR A 59 -1.71 2.91 2.21
N THR A 60 -1.04 3.97 1.76
CA THR A 60 -0.27 4.86 2.64
C THR A 60 -0.99 6.16 2.89
N HIS A 61 -0.73 6.70 4.07
CA HIS A 61 -1.24 7.98 4.54
C HIS A 61 -0.10 8.75 5.20
N PHE A 62 0.15 9.96 4.77
CA PHE A 62 1.14 10.85 5.40
C PHE A 62 0.77 12.32 5.18
N ILE A 63 1.39 13.19 5.95
CA ILE A 63 1.27 14.65 5.77
C ILE A 63 2.62 15.12 5.22
N ASN A 64 2.60 15.78 4.06
CA ASN A 64 3.81 16.32 3.45
C ASN A 64 4.29 17.61 4.15
N CYS A 65 5.43 18.16 3.68
CA CYS A 65 6.00 19.40 4.22
C CYS A 65 5.07 20.63 4.10
N ASP A 66 4.13 20.60 3.16
CA ASP A 66 3.14 21.67 2.93
C ASP A 66 1.86 21.46 3.78
N TRP A 67 1.91 20.58 4.77
CA TRP A 67 0.77 20.21 5.62
C TRP A 67 -0.44 19.65 4.86
N THR A 68 -0.19 19.09 3.68
CA THR A 68 -1.22 18.47 2.87
C THR A 68 -1.27 16.97 3.12
N TYR A 69 -2.47 16.47 3.39
CA TYR A 69 -2.71 15.03 3.54
C TYR A 69 -2.58 14.32 2.20
N GLN A 70 -1.76 13.28 2.19
CA GLN A 70 -1.52 12.43 1.02
C GLN A 70 -2.01 11.02 1.28
N LYS A 71 -2.75 10.47 0.33
CA LYS A 71 -3.23 9.09 0.34
C LYS A 71 -2.88 8.41 -0.98
N ASN A 72 -2.13 7.31 -0.92
CA ASN A 72 -1.67 6.61 -2.12
C ASN A 72 -1.83 5.10 -1.97
N ILE A 73 -2.32 4.44 -3.02
CA ILE A 73 -2.35 2.97 -3.11
C ILE A 73 -0.97 2.50 -3.58
N LEU A 74 -0.26 1.77 -2.74
CA LEU A 74 1.09 1.24 -3.07
C LEU A 74 1.04 -0.10 -3.77
N SER A 75 0.09 -0.94 -3.39
CA SER A 75 -0.03 -2.28 -3.93
C SER A 75 -1.49 -2.70 -3.97
N PHE A 76 -1.86 -3.32 -5.06
CA PHE A 76 -3.10 -4.04 -5.25
C PHE A 76 -2.73 -5.38 -5.90
N CYS A 77 -2.85 -6.47 -5.18
CA CYS A 77 -2.38 -7.76 -5.68
C CYS A 77 -3.26 -8.93 -5.22
N PRO A 78 -3.36 -9.98 -6.04
CA PRO A 78 -3.97 -11.23 -5.61
C PRO A 78 -3.08 -11.93 -4.57
N ILE A 79 -3.70 -12.61 -3.62
CA ILE A 79 -3.06 -13.41 -2.59
C ILE A 79 -3.44 -14.88 -2.82
N ALA A 80 -2.46 -15.74 -3.04
CA ALA A 80 -2.71 -17.17 -3.20
C ALA A 80 -3.16 -17.83 -1.89
N ASN A 81 -2.65 -17.34 -0.75
CA ASN A 81 -2.97 -17.87 0.57
C ASN A 81 -3.05 -16.72 1.58
N PRO A 82 -4.24 -16.45 2.16
CA PRO A 82 -4.46 -15.34 3.10
C PRO A 82 -3.98 -15.66 4.53
N LYS A 83 -2.92 -16.44 4.70
CA LYS A 83 -2.30 -16.68 6.01
C LYS A 83 -1.50 -15.45 6.45
N GLY A 84 -1.52 -15.14 7.73
CA GLY A 84 -0.89 -13.95 8.30
C GLY A 84 0.60 -13.79 7.96
N ASP A 85 1.38 -14.87 7.96
CA ASP A 85 2.81 -14.82 7.58
C ASP A 85 3.01 -14.43 6.11
N THR A 86 2.15 -14.89 5.21
CA THR A 86 2.21 -14.55 3.78
C THR A 86 1.90 -13.07 3.58
N ILE A 87 0.85 -12.59 4.23
CA ILE A 87 0.45 -11.19 4.20
C ILE A 87 1.58 -10.32 4.78
N GLY A 88 2.16 -10.71 5.93
CA GLY A 88 3.25 -9.99 6.56
C GLY A 88 4.47 -9.81 5.65
N ARG A 89 4.88 -10.87 4.94
CA ARG A 89 5.98 -10.81 3.95
C ARG A 89 5.64 -9.92 2.76
N MET A 90 4.41 -9.95 2.28
CA MET A 90 3.98 -9.11 1.17
C MET A 90 3.99 -7.63 1.56
N VAL A 91 3.54 -7.29 2.77
CA VAL A 91 3.60 -5.93 3.31
C VAL A 91 5.06 -5.48 3.47
N GLU A 92 5.93 -6.31 4.07
CA GLU A 92 7.36 -6.02 4.19
C GLU A 92 8.01 -5.75 2.82
N SER A 93 7.77 -6.63 1.85
CA SER A 93 8.26 -6.46 0.48
C SER A 93 7.75 -5.17 -0.16
N CYS A 94 6.50 -4.83 0.08
CA CYS A 94 5.91 -3.59 -0.40
C CYS A 94 6.61 -2.36 0.22
N LEU A 95 6.80 -2.33 1.53
CA LEU A 95 7.47 -1.24 2.23
C LEU A 95 8.91 -1.05 1.73
N LEU A 96 9.65 -2.14 1.58
CA LEU A 96 11.03 -2.12 1.05
C LEU A 96 11.07 -1.62 -0.40
N LYS A 97 10.17 -2.11 -1.24
CA LYS A 97 10.06 -1.67 -2.64
C LYS A 97 9.85 -0.16 -2.76
N TRP A 98 9.06 0.41 -1.86
CA TRP A 98 8.73 1.84 -1.86
C TRP A 98 9.71 2.70 -1.07
N GLY A 99 10.68 2.09 -0.35
CA GLY A 99 11.68 2.82 0.44
C GLY A 99 11.09 3.50 1.67
N ILE A 100 10.06 2.90 2.26
CA ILE A 100 9.43 3.42 3.48
C ILE A 100 10.23 2.93 4.67
N ASP A 101 11.10 3.79 5.18
CA ASP A 101 11.99 3.54 6.32
C ASP A 101 11.41 4.00 7.66
N ARG A 102 10.45 4.93 7.63
CA ARG A 102 9.80 5.50 8.82
C ARG A 102 8.32 5.14 8.87
N LEU A 103 8.05 3.87 9.12
CA LEU A 103 6.68 3.40 9.35
C LEU A 103 6.20 3.87 10.71
N PHE A 104 5.16 4.73 10.73
CA PHE A 104 4.59 5.27 11.97
C PHE A 104 3.48 4.37 12.53
N ARG A 105 2.60 3.85 11.66
CA ARG A 105 1.45 3.05 12.06
C ARG A 105 1.05 2.07 10.96
N ILE A 106 0.62 0.87 11.37
CA ILE A 106 -0.12 -0.06 10.51
C ILE A 106 -1.53 -0.22 11.09
N THR A 107 -2.52 -0.10 10.24
CA THR A 107 -3.93 -0.38 10.56
C THR A 107 -4.42 -1.48 9.65
N THR A 108 -5.06 -2.47 10.23
CA THR A 108 -5.71 -3.57 9.51
C THR A 108 -7.15 -3.71 10.01
N ASP A 109 -8.01 -4.34 9.23
CA ASP A 109 -9.31 -4.80 9.71
C ASP A 109 -9.15 -5.99 10.69
N ASN A 110 -10.20 -6.31 11.42
CA ASN A 110 -10.18 -7.25 12.57
C ASN A 110 -10.12 -8.75 12.22
N ALA A 111 -9.55 -9.16 11.10
CA ALA A 111 -9.37 -10.58 10.83
C ALA A 111 -8.26 -11.18 11.71
N SER A 112 -8.48 -12.35 12.28
CA SER A 112 -7.50 -13.06 13.15
C SER A 112 -6.14 -13.35 12.48
N SER A 113 -6.11 -13.41 11.15
CA SER A 113 -4.87 -13.50 10.36
C SER A 113 -4.00 -12.24 10.45
N ASN A 114 -4.57 -11.10 10.85
CA ASN A 114 -3.90 -9.82 10.92
C ASN A 114 -3.02 -9.67 12.17
N ASP A 115 -3.34 -10.36 13.28
CA ASP A 115 -2.50 -10.39 14.48
C ASP A 115 -1.12 -10.99 14.15
N VAL A 116 -1.12 -12.12 13.42
CA VAL A 116 0.11 -12.77 12.96
C VAL A 116 0.90 -11.87 12.00
N THR A 117 0.20 -11.17 11.11
CA THR A 117 0.82 -10.21 10.20
C THR A 117 1.50 -9.08 10.94
N ILE A 118 0.81 -8.49 11.91
CA ILE A 118 1.32 -7.40 12.73
C ILE A 118 2.54 -7.86 13.53
N ASP A 119 2.48 -9.01 14.17
CA ASP A 119 3.60 -9.56 14.94
C ASP A 119 4.81 -9.90 14.06
N TYR A 120 4.57 -10.36 12.83
CA TYR A 120 5.62 -10.55 11.85
C TYR A 120 6.33 -9.24 11.52
N VAL A 121 5.58 -8.21 11.15
CA VAL A 121 6.15 -6.89 10.80
C VAL A 121 6.86 -6.25 11.99
N LYS A 122 6.32 -6.39 13.21
CA LYS A 122 6.95 -5.94 14.45
C LYS A 122 8.34 -6.57 14.63
N LYS A 123 8.43 -7.89 14.57
CA LYS A 123 9.69 -8.64 14.74
C LYS A 123 10.76 -8.21 13.74
N LYS A 124 10.36 -7.91 12.51
CA LYS A 124 11.28 -7.52 11.43
C LYS A 124 11.78 -6.08 11.54
N GLN A 125 10.93 -5.17 11.98
CA GLN A 125 11.29 -3.76 12.02
C GLN A 125 12.21 -3.39 13.21
N LYS A 126 12.50 -4.31 14.16
CA LYS A 126 13.41 -4.13 15.33
C LYS A 126 13.27 -2.78 16.07
N LYS A 127 12.09 -2.18 16.08
CA LYS A 127 11.86 -0.82 16.58
C LYS A 127 10.74 -0.81 17.62
N GLU A 128 10.88 0.09 18.58
CA GLU A 128 10.01 0.24 19.73
C GLU A 128 8.55 0.49 19.31
N ILE A 129 7.65 -0.38 19.77
CA ILE A 129 6.24 -0.35 19.42
C ILE A 129 5.48 0.22 20.61
N VAL A 130 4.86 1.35 20.40
CA VAL A 130 3.91 1.89 21.36
C VAL A 130 2.52 1.33 21.02
N PRO A 131 1.92 0.53 21.92
CA PRO A 131 0.55 0.06 21.71
C PRO A 131 -0.39 1.27 21.71
N CYS A 132 -1.10 1.47 20.64
CA CYS A 132 -2.18 2.44 20.60
C CYS A 132 -3.51 1.75 20.86
N TRP A 133 -4.35 2.39 21.65
CA TRP A 133 -5.64 1.91 22.12
C TRP A 133 -6.52 1.35 20.99
N VAL A 134 -7.13 0.21 21.27
CA VAL A 134 -8.15 -0.42 20.44
C VAL A 134 -9.39 0.47 20.45
N VAL A 135 -9.67 1.14 19.34
CA VAL A 135 -11.02 1.67 19.07
C VAL A 135 -11.77 0.55 18.37
N SER A 136 -12.89 0.14 18.94
CA SER A 136 -13.73 -0.99 18.54
C SER A 136 -13.77 -1.18 17.02
N SER A 137 -13.33 -2.35 16.56
CA SER A 137 -13.31 -2.90 15.20
C SER A 137 -12.06 -2.69 14.33
N CYS A 138 -11.05 -1.94 14.74
CA CYS A 138 -9.80 -1.85 13.99
C CYS A 138 -8.59 -2.03 14.91
N MET A 139 -7.71 -2.96 14.57
CA MET A 139 -6.44 -3.14 15.27
C MET A 139 -5.42 -2.11 14.78
N CYS A 140 -4.97 -1.26 15.68
CA CYS A 140 -4.03 -0.20 15.40
C CYS A 140 -2.70 -0.47 16.10
N VAL A 141 -1.64 -0.54 15.33
CA VAL A 141 -0.28 -0.66 15.86
C VAL A 141 0.52 0.58 15.48
N VAL A 142 1.00 1.30 16.48
CA VAL A 142 1.93 2.42 16.27
C VAL A 142 3.34 1.88 16.38
N VAL A 143 4.11 2.00 15.31
CA VAL A 143 5.55 1.72 15.30
C VAL A 143 6.26 3.05 15.45
N ARG A 144 6.81 3.34 16.61
CA ARG A 144 7.63 4.52 16.82
C ARG A 144 9.06 4.21 16.38
N ILE A 145 9.52 4.96 15.42
CA ILE A 145 10.90 4.92 14.95
C ILE A 145 11.61 6.11 15.59
N SER A 146 12.62 5.81 16.42
CA SER A 146 13.55 6.80 16.97
C SER A 146 14.51 7.26 15.89
#